data_cbf78a7e6bc6fc17c1b75764dbacafe9
#
_entry.id   cbf78a7e6bc6fc17c1b75764dbacafe9
#
_cell.length_a   1.000
_cell.length_b   1.000
_cell.length_c   1.000
_cell.angle_alpha   90.00
_cell.angle_beta   90.00
_cell.angle_gamma   90.00
#
_symmetry.space_group_name_H-M   'P 1'
#
loop_
_entity.id
_entity.type
_entity.pdbx_description
1 polymer ?
#
loop_
_entity_poly.entity_id
_entity_poly.type
_entity_poly.pdbx_seq_one_letter_code
_entity_poly.pdbx_strand_id
1 'polypeptide(L)'
;MDYSQIYIRARSAAWKTLIRNNIRRLPVHVKPLARAYGVQCMTYSMGSKIIEALGLKEHSQKTDGFTVCVGERKLIFYSEERDRARRRWVIAHELGHHLLQHPMVKGDNGYYTLLNEEPSYYVAEDEQEANAYAAEVLAPFIVLFCCHVFETESITELCDISTTSAEFRRVSLLSAMNNGVSSTTELELTVLQQFAEYIDEI
;
A
#
# COMPACT_ATOMS: atom_id res chain seq x y z
N MET A 1 -12.65 -15.00 -6.03
CA MET A 1 -11.23 -15.46 -6.16
C MET A 1 -10.83 -16.12 -4.86
N ASP A 2 -9.96 -17.16 -4.85
CA ASP A 2 -9.48 -17.73 -3.59
C ASP A 2 -8.59 -16.69 -2.87
N TYR A 3 -8.71 -16.58 -1.55
CA TYR A 3 -7.93 -15.63 -0.70
C TYR A 3 -6.41 -15.74 -0.94
N SER A 4 -5.93 -16.94 -1.21
CA SER A 4 -4.52 -17.18 -1.56
C SER A 4 -4.10 -16.48 -2.86
N GLN A 5 -4.96 -16.41 -3.86
CA GLN A 5 -4.68 -15.78 -5.16
C GLN A 5 -4.65 -14.25 -5.03
N ILE A 6 -5.56 -13.66 -4.25
CA ILE A 6 -5.59 -12.24 -3.92
C ILE A 6 -4.26 -11.82 -3.31
N TYR A 7 -3.82 -12.54 -2.29
CA TYR A 7 -2.57 -12.25 -1.60
C TYR A 7 -1.33 -12.40 -2.51
N ILE A 8 -1.26 -13.46 -3.33
CA ILE A 8 -0.14 -13.70 -4.25
C ILE A 8 -0.03 -12.58 -5.29
N ARG A 9 -1.15 -12.13 -5.86
CA ARG A 9 -1.19 -11.04 -6.86
C ARG A 9 -0.69 -9.73 -6.25
N ALA A 10 -1.25 -9.35 -5.10
CA ALA A 10 -0.89 -8.13 -4.37
C ALA A 10 0.58 -8.11 -3.95
N ARG A 11 1.06 -9.21 -3.37
CA ARG A 11 2.45 -9.39 -2.95
C ARG A 11 3.41 -9.28 -4.13
N SER A 12 3.12 -9.96 -5.24
CA SER A 12 3.94 -9.87 -6.45
C SER A 12 3.98 -8.46 -7.03
N ALA A 13 2.87 -7.72 -7.00
CA ALA A 13 2.83 -6.33 -7.43
C ALA A 13 3.67 -5.43 -6.51
N ALA A 14 3.59 -5.62 -5.20
CA ALA A 14 4.38 -4.88 -4.21
C ALA A 14 5.89 -5.09 -4.43
N TRP A 15 6.34 -6.33 -4.59
CA TRP A 15 7.75 -6.63 -4.83
C TRP A 15 8.27 -6.06 -6.15
N LYS A 16 7.49 -6.18 -7.23
CA LYS A 16 7.82 -5.51 -8.50
C LYS A 16 7.95 -4.01 -8.33
N THR A 17 7.12 -3.42 -7.46
CA THR A 17 7.19 -1.99 -7.14
C THR A 17 8.49 -1.65 -6.42
N LEU A 18 8.88 -2.40 -5.39
CA LEU A 18 10.15 -2.22 -4.68
C LEU A 18 11.35 -2.35 -5.62
N ILE A 19 11.37 -3.40 -6.45
CA ILE A 19 12.45 -3.69 -7.40
C ILE A 19 12.59 -2.55 -8.43
N ARG A 20 11.51 -2.19 -9.11
CA ARG A 20 11.52 -1.17 -10.18
C ARG A 20 11.96 0.20 -9.70
N ASN A 21 11.70 0.52 -8.44
CA ASN A 21 12.05 1.81 -7.84
C ASN A 21 13.36 1.76 -7.05
N ASN A 22 14.09 0.64 -7.14
CA ASN A 22 15.38 0.46 -6.46
C ASN A 22 15.32 0.78 -4.96
N ILE A 23 14.23 0.33 -4.29
CA ILE A 23 14.06 0.50 -2.85
C ILE A 23 14.95 -0.53 -2.15
N ARG A 24 15.93 -0.07 -1.40
CA ARG A 24 16.96 -0.93 -0.77
C ARG A 24 16.95 -0.90 0.75
N ARG A 25 16.14 -0.03 1.36
CA ARG A 25 16.10 0.20 2.83
C ARG A 25 14.69 0.51 3.29
N LEU A 26 14.43 0.24 4.54
CA LEU A 26 13.23 0.66 5.26
C LEU A 26 13.52 1.96 6.05
N PRO A 27 12.51 2.78 6.32
CA PRO A 27 11.14 2.68 5.86
C PRO A 27 10.94 3.13 4.41
N VAL A 28 10.03 2.51 3.67
CA VAL A 28 9.70 2.89 2.28
C VAL A 28 9.01 4.25 2.22
N HIS A 29 9.51 5.17 1.40
CA HIS A 29 8.94 6.51 1.23
C HIS A 29 7.82 6.53 0.17
N VAL A 30 6.57 6.42 0.61
CA VAL A 30 5.39 6.19 -0.26
C VAL A 30 5.06 7.36 -1.20
N LYS A 31 5.31 8.62 -0.82
CA LYS A 31 5.03 9.78 -1.70
C LYS A 31 5.97 9.85 -2.91
N PRO A 32 7.31 9.73 -2.75
CA PRO A 32 8.21 9.57 -3.87
C PRO A 32 7.86 8.37 -4.75
N LEU A 33 7.46 7.24 -4.11
CA LEU A 33 7.05 6.03 -4.81
C LEU A 33 5.80 6.29 -5.67
N ALA A 34 4.75 6.88 -5.14
CA ALA A 34 3.54 7.24 -5.88
C ALA A 34 3.88 8.16 -7.08
N ARG A 35 4.75 9.16 -6.86
CA ARG A 35 5.20 10.08 -7.91
C ARG A 35 5.91 9.36 -9.06
N ALA A 36 6.70 8.33 -8.78
CA ALA A 36 7.39 7.52 -9.80
C ALA A 36 6.40 6.81 -10.75
N TYR A 37 5.15 6.62 -10.32
CA TYR A 37 4.06 6.08 -11.14
C TYR A 37 3.10 7.14 -11.68
N GLY A 38 3.50 8.43 -11.61
CA GLY A 38 2.68 9.54 -12.11
C GLY A 38 1.47 9.87 -11.22
N VAL A 39 1.45 9.37 -9.98
CA VAL A 39 0.37 9.62 -9.02
C VAL A 39 0.75 10.77 -8.09
N GLN A 40 -0.06 11.82 -8.07
CA GLN A 40 0.14 13.00 -7.24
C GLN A 40 -0.61 12.85 -5.91
N CYS A 41 0.11 12.93 -4.78
CA CYS A 41 -0.47 12.88 -3.44
C CYS A 41 -0.70 14.30 -2.90
N MET A 42 -1.91 14.57 -2.44
CA MET A 42 -2.33 15.86 -1.88
C MET A 42 -3.07 15.66 -0.56
N THR A 43 -2.85 16.56 0.40
CA THR A 43 -3.74 16.61 1.57
C THR A 43 -5.12 17.13 1.19
N TYR A 44 -6.12 16.91 2.04
CA TYR A 44 -7.46 17.44 1.81
C TYR A 44 -7.46 18.97 1.74
N SER A 45 -6.67 19.66 2.57
CA SER A 45 -6.54 21.12 2.52
C SER A 45 -5.88 21.60 1.23
N MET A 46 -4.78 20.97 0.80
CA MET A 46 -4.11 21.31 -0.47
C MET A 46 -5.00 21.05 -1.69
N GLY A 47 -5.80 19.99 -1.65
CA GLY A 47 -6.70 19.58 -2.73
C GLY A 47 -8.10 20.14 -2.64
N SER A 48 -8.43 20.99 -1.65
CA SER A 48 -9.79 21.41 -1.31
C SER A 48 -10.60 21.95 -2.51
N LYS A 49 -10.00 22.78 -3.35
CA LYS A 49 -10.66 23.32 -4.55
C LYS A 49 -10.98 22.23 -5.59
N ILE A 50 -10.12 21.25 -5.73
CA ILE A 50 -10.34 20.12 -6.66
C ILE A 50 -11.44 19.22 -6.10
N ILE A 51 -11.37 18.87 -4.81
CA ILE A 51 -12.37 18.06 -4.10
C ILE A 51 -13.76 18.70 -4.21
N GLU A 52 -13.85 20.03 -4.00
CA GLU A 52 -15.11 20.76 -4.12
C GLU A 52 -15.64 20.78 -5.57
N ALA A 53 -14.77 21.04 -6.56
CA ALA A 53 -15.14 21.03 -7.98
C ALA A 53 -15.61 19.65 -8.46
N LEU A 54 -15.12 18.57 -7.87
CA LEU A 54 -15.53 17.19 -8.15
C LEU A 54 -16.80 16.77 -7.37
N GLY A 55 -17.27 17.59 -6.41
CA GLY A 55 -18.41 17.25 -5.55
C GLY A 55 -18.10 16.23 -4.45
N LEU A 56 -16.81 16.02 -4.12
CA LEU A 56 -16.35 15.00 -3.18
C LEU A 56 -16.12 15.52 -1.75
N LYS A 57 -16.61 16.72 -1.42
CA LYS A 57 -16.43 17.33 -0.10
C LYS A 57 -16.99 16.47 1.04
N GLU A 58 -18.21 15.97 0.89
CA GLU A 58 -18.83 15.11 1.91
C GLU A 58 -18.08 13.79 2.06
N HIS A 59 -17.59 13.22 0.95
CA HIS A 59 -16.79 12.00 0.97
C HIS A 59 -15.47 12.20 1.72
N SER A 60 -14.76 13.31 1.49
CA SER A 60 -13.52 13.62 2.19
C SER A 60 -13.67 13.78 3.71
N GLN A 61 -14.87 14.04 4.21
CA GLN A 61 -15.18 14.10 5.64
C GLN A 61 -15.39 12.72 6.29
N LYS A 62 -15.65 11.69 5.47
CA LYS A 62 -16.00 10.34 5.94
C LYS A 62 -14.86 9.33 5.81
N THR A 63 -13.80 9.68 5.05
CA THR A 63 -12.70 8.76 4.75
C THR A 63 -11.35 9.34 5.13
N ASP A 64 -10.34 8.49 5.30
CA ASP A 64 -8.96 8.91 5.57
C ASP A 64 -8.19 9.26 4.30
N GLY A 65 -8.65 8.76 3.15
CA GLY A 65 -8.13 9.05 1.85
C GLY A 65 -8.94 8.38 0.75
N PHE A 66 -8.69 8.81 -0.47
CA PHE A 66 -9.30 8.23 -1.67
C PHE A 66 -8.51 8.63 -2.92
N THR A 67 -8.71 7.86 -3.98
CA THR A 67 -8.08 8.12 -5.27
C THR A 67 -9.09 8.55 -6.33
N VAL A 68 -8.65 9.44 -7.22
CA VAL A 68 -9.42 9.85 -8.40
C VAL A 68 -8.52 9.98 -9.64
N CYS A 69 -9.10 9.74 -10.80
CA CYS A 69 -8.51 10.07 -12.10
C CYS A 69 -9.33 11.17 -12.76
N VAL A 70 -8.69 12.27 -13.14
CA VAL A 70 -9.28 13.40 -13.86
C VAL A 70 -8.51 13.59 -15.16
N GLY A 71 -9.10 13.15 -16.29
CA GLY A 71 -8.35 12.99 -17.53
C GLY A 71 -7.18 12.02 -17.33
N GLU A 72 -5.98 12.45 -17.66
CA GLU A 72 -4.75 11.66 -17.46
C GLU A 72 -4.11 11.79 -16.06
N ARG A 73 -4.64 12.70 -15.23
CA ARG A 73 -4.10 12.96 -13.90
C ARG A 73 -4.63 11.94 -12.90
N LYS A 74 -3.72 11.28 -12.21
CA LYS A 74 -3.99 10.38 -11.09
C LYS A 74 -3.69 11.10 -9.79
N LEU A 75 -4.68 11.19 -8.91
CA LEU A 75 -4.60 11.94 -7.66
C LEU A 75 -4.97 11.04 -6.48
N ILE A 76 -4.16 11.05 -5.44
CA ILE A 76 -4.49 10.50 -4.13
C ILE A 76 -4.68 11.67 -3.18
N PHE A 77 -5.87 11.76 -2.60
CA PHE A 77 -6.17 12.69 -1.51
C PHE A 77 -6.15 11.94 -0.18
N TYR A 78 -5.61 12.57 0.86
CA TYR A 78 -5.53 11.98 2.21
C TYR A 78 -5.69 13.05 3.29
N SER A 79 -6.20 12.63 4.47
CA SER A 79 -6.37 13.50 5.62
C SER A 79 -5.02 13.82 6.26
N GLU A 80 -4.71 15.09 6.44
CA GLU A 80 -3.57 15.58 7.23
C GLU A 80 -3.75 15.43 8.74
N GLU A 81 -4.99 15.22 9.20
CA GLU A 81 -5.32 15.07 10.62
C GLU A 81 -4.93 13.71 11.18
N ARG A 82 -4.70 12.72 10.32
CA ARG A 82 -4.25 11.40 10.72
C ARG A 82 -2.76 11.41 11.05
N ASP A 83 -2.36 10.51 11.94
CA ASP A 83 -0.94 10.30 12.26
C ASP A 83 -0.12 9.89 11.02
N ARG A 84 1.20 9.93 11.17
CA ARG A 84 2.12 9.65 10.07
C ARG A 84 1.97 8.23 9.52
N ALA A 85 1.85 7.23 10.38
CA ALA A 85 1.72 5.83 9.97
C ALA A 85 0.43 5.60 9.18
N ARG A 86 -0.69 6.18 9.64
CA ARG A 86 -1.98 6.08 8.95
C ARG A 86 -1.95 6.77 7.58
N ARG A 87 -1.35 7.96 7.48
CA ARG A 87 -1.19 8.64 6.17
C ARG A 87 -0.36 7.83 5.19
N ARG A 88 0.72 7.20 5.67
CA ARG A 88 1.56 6.32 4.85
C ARG A 88 0.78 5.10 4.35
N TRP A 89 0.01 4.49 5.25
CA TRP A 89 -0.86 3.37 4.91
C TRP A 89 -1.85 3.73 3.82
N VAL A 90 -2.59 4.83 4.01
CA VAL A 90 -3.58 5.32 3.03
C VAL A 90 -2.93 5.54 1.66
N ILE A 91 -1.81 6.23 1.59
CA ILE A 91 -1.13 6.49 0.31
C ILE A 91 -0.67 5.17 -0.36
N ALA A 92 -0.16 4.21 0.40
CA ALA A 92 0.25 2.92 -0.13
C ALA A 92 -0.94 2.09 -0.62
N HIS A 93 -2.05 2.12 0.11
CA HIS A 93 -3.30 1.44 -0.23
C HIS A 93 -3.90 2.00 -1.54
N GLU A 94 -4.06 3.32 -1.63
CA GLU A 94 -4.57 3.98 -2.84
C GLU A 94 -3.65 3.77 -4.05
N LEU A 95 -2.33 3.75 -3.83
CA LEU A 95 -1.37 3.38 -4.88
C LEU A 95 -1.56 1.92 -5.33
N GLY A 96 -1.89 1.03 -4.40
CA GLY A 96 -2.23 -0.37 -4.68
C GLY A 96 -3.35 -0.49 -5.69
N HIS A 97 -4.44 0.26 -5.52
CA HIS A 97 -5.55 0.29 -6.47
C HIS A 97 -5.11 0.67 -7.88
N HIS A 98 -4.24 1.67 -8.02
CA HIS A 98 -3.71 2.06 -9.33
C HIS A 98 -2.83 0.98 -9.97
N LEU A 99 -1.96 0.35 -9.20
CA LEU A 99 -0.98 -0.60 -9.74
C LEU A 99 -1.57 -2.00 -9.98
N LEU A 100 -2.60 -2.35 -9.24
CA LEU A 100 -3.39 -3.57 -9.44
C LEU A 100 -4.48 -3.38 -10.52
N GLN A 101 -4.65 -2.14 -11.00
CA GLN A 101 -5.62 -1.78 -12.05
C GLN A 101 -7.07 -2.11 -11.65
N HIS A 102 -7.42 -1.83 -10.39
CA HIS A 102 -8.78 -2.00 -9.92
C HIS A 102 -9.75 -1.12 -10.72
N PRO A 103 -10.95 -1.62 -11.05
CA PRO A 103 -11.92 -0.89 -11.85
C PRO A 103 -12.34 0.41 -11.17
N MET A 104 -12.39 1.50 -11.92
CA MET A 104 -12.87 2.79 -11.43
C MET A 104 -14.21 3.15 -12.06
N VAL A 105 -15.10 3.69 -11.26
CA VAL A 105 -16.43 4.14 -11.68
C VAL A 105 -16.37 5.61 -12.07
N LYS A 106 -17.10 6.00 -13.13
CA LYS A 106 -17.21 7.38 -13.57
C LYS A 106 -18.19 8.14 -12.67
N GLY A 107 -17.70 9.21 -12.06
CA GLY A 107 -18.53 10.16 -11.31
C GLY A 107 -19.15 11.25 -12.19
N ASP A 108 -20.09 12.01 -11.64
CA ASP A 108 -20.90 12.99 -12.36
C ASP A 108 -20.10 14.15 -12.97
N ASN A 109 -18.98 14.54 -12.32
CA ASN A 109 -18.15 15.67 -12.73
C ASN A 109 -16.93 15.25 -13.59
N GLY A 110 -17.03 14.13 -14.32
CA GLY A 110 -16.04 13.70 -15.30
C GLY A 110 -14.74 13.13 -14.71
N TYR A 111 -14.76 12.72 -13.46
CA TYR A 111 -13.68 11.96 -12.82
C TYR A 111 -14.00 10.46 -12.79
N TYR A 112 -12.97 9.66 -12.50
CA TYR A 112 -13.10 8.23 -12.23
C TYR A 112 -12.57 7.96 -10.82
N THR A 113 -13.26 7.12 -10.06
CA THR A 113 -12.91 6.79 -8.68
C THR A 113 -13.33 5.35 -8.34
N LEU A 114 -12.83 4.83 -7.22
CA LEU A 114 -13.24 3.54 -6.65
C LEU A 114 -14.51 3.64 -5.79
N LEU A 115 -15.08 4.83 -5.66
CA LEU A 115 -16.28 5.06 -4.87
C LEU A 115 -17.46 4.35 -5.51
N ASN A 116 -17.90 3.26 -4.90
CA ASN A 116 -19.18 2.62 -5.17
C ASN A 116 -20.13 2.92 -4.03
N GLU A 117 -21.33 3.42 -4.35
CA GLU A 117 -22.39 3.65 -3.36
C GLU A 117 -22.94 2.32 -2.82
N GLU A 118 -22.77 1.22 -3.57
CA GLU A 118 -23.15 -0.13 -3.14
C GLU A 118 -21.92 -1.05 -3.06
N PRO A 119 -21.68 -1.68 -1.90
CA PRO A 119 -20.62 -2.68 -1.76
C PRO A 119 -20.96 -3.92 -2.56
N SER A 120 -20.27 -4.11 -3.68
CA SER A 120 -20.30 -5.37 -4.43
C SER A 120 -19.22 -6.33 -3.90
N TYR A 121 -19.39 -7.63 -4.15
CA TYR A 121 -18.38 -8.66 -3.81
C TYR A 121 -17.00 -8.34 -4.41
N TYR A 122 -16.96 -7.79 -5.63
CA TYR A 122 -15.71 -7.40 -6.31
C TYR A 122 -14.99 -6.24 -5.61
N VAL A 123 -15.73 -5.27 -5.06
CA VAL A 123 -15.14 -4.18 -4.26
C VAL A 123 -14.42 -4.72 -3.03
N ALA A 124 -14.97 -5.74 -2.37
CA ALA A 124 -14.34 -6.36 -1.21
C ALA A 124 -13.02 -7.09 -1.56
N GLU A 125 -12.94 -7.74 -2.73
CA GLU A 125 -11.69 -8.37 -3.20
C GLU A 125 -10.63 -7.32 -3.54
N ASP A 126 -10.99 -6.25 -4.25
CA ASP A 126 -10.10 -5.14 -4.62
C ASP A 126 -9.54 -4.44 -3.39
N GLU A 127 -10.37 -4.23 -2.36
CA GLU A 127 -9.95 -3.68 -1.07
C GLU A 127 -8.95 -4.60 -0.34
N GLN A 128 -9.19 -5.92 -0.36
CA GLN A 128 -8.27 -6.89 0.22
C GLN A 128 -6.93 -6.91 -0.52
N GLU A 129 -6.94 -6.84 -1.86
CA GLU A 129 -5.71 -6.73 -2.66
C GLU A 129 -4.94 -5.45 -2.35
N ALA A 130 -5.61 -4.29 -2.29
CA ALA A 130 -4.98 -3.02 -1.96
C ALA A 130 -4.38 -3.03 -0.54
N ASN A 131 -5.09 -3.61 0.43
CA ASN A 131 -4.58 -3.79 1.79
C ASN A 131 -3.34 -4.71 1.83
N ALA A 132 -3.37 -5.84 1.12
CA ALA A 132 -2.24 -6.76 1.04
C ALA A 132 -1.03 -6.11 0.34
N TYR A 133 -1.27 -5.34 -0.73
CA TYR A 133 -0.24 -4.55 -1.41
C TYR A 133 0.40 -3.53 -0.47
N ALA A 134 -0.41 -2.72 0.24
CA ALA A 134 0.09 -1.71 1.18
C ALA A 134 0.93 -2.34 2.30
N ALA A 135 0.45 -3.44 2.88
CA ALA A 135 1.16 -4.18 3.92
C ALA A 135 2.53 -4.67 3.41
N GLU A 136 2.59 -5.19 2.18
CA GLU A 136 3.80 -5.76 1.63
C GLU A 136 4.80 -4.70 1.15
N VAL A 137 4.33 -3.55 0.65
CA VAL A 137 5.20 -2.40 0.31
C VAL A 137 5.81 -1.77 1.56
N LEU A 138 4.99 -1.55 2.60
CA LEU A 138 5.44 -0.84 3.80
C LEU A 138 6.30 -1.71 4.73
N ALA A 139 6.00 -3.00 4.80
CA ALA A 139 6.67 -3.96 5.67
C ALA A 139 6.92 -5.28 4.91
N PRO A 140 7.88 -5.33 3.98
CA PRO A 140 8.13 -6.48 3.13
C PRO A 140 8.45 -7.73 3.95
N PHE A 141 7.56 -8.73 3.87
CA PHE A 141 7.65 -9.95 4.67
C PHE A 141 9.02 -10.62 4.58
N ILE A 142 9.50 -10.86 3.36
CA ILE A 142 10.73 -11.62 3.16
C ILE A 142 11.97 -10.87 3.66
N VAL A 143 11.96 -9.53 3.60
CA VAL A 143 13.05 -8.69 4.13
C VAL A 143 13.09 -8.77 5.65
N LEU A 144 11.95 -8.55 6.32
CA LEU A 144 11.85 -8.64 7.78
C LEU A 144 12.19 -10.03 8.30
N PHE A 145 11.78 -11.08 7.58
CA PHE A 145 12.09 -12.46 7.91
C PHE A 145 13.61 -12.71 7.88
N CYS A 146 14.29 -12.24 6.83
CA CYS A 146 15.74 -12.38 6.70
C CYS A 146 16.54 -11.47 7.65
N CYS A 147 15.99 -10.32 8.05
CA CYS A 147 16.55 -9.47 9.11
C CYS A 147 16.34 -10.05 10.53
N HIS A 148 15.63 -11.17 10.67
CA HIS A 148 15.22 -11.72 11.97
C HIS A 148 14.46 -10.75 12.87
N VAL A 149 13.69 -9.83 12.28
CA VAL A 149 12.91 -8.82 12.99
C VAL A 149 11.48 -9.35 13.22
N PHE A 150 11.23 -9.85 14.45
CA PHE A 150 9.98 -10.52 14.83
C PHE A 150 9.21 -9.79 15.94
N GLU A 151 9.77 -8.75 16.55
CA GLU A 151 9.11 -8.01 17.62
C GLU A 151 8.30 -6.84 17.06
N THR A 152 7.10 -6.62 17.63
CA THR A 152 6.16 -5.60 17.17
C THR A 152 6.79 -4.21 17.18
N GLU A 153 7.51 -3.86 18.25
CA GLU A 153 8.18 -2.58 18.42
C GLU A 153 9.22 -2.35 17.33
N SER A 154 10.08 -3.35 17.08
CA SER A 154 11.12 -3.29 16.05
C SER A 154 10.53 -3.16 14.65
N ILE A 155 9.45 -3.89 14.35
CA ILE A 155 8.73 -3.77 13.07
C ILE A 155 8.12 -2.38 12.91
N THR A 156 7.51 -1.85 13.98
CA THR A 156 6.91 -0.51 14.01
C THR A 156 7.94 0.56 13.68
N GLU A 157 9.08 0.54 14.34
CA GLU A 157 10.17 1.51 14.16
C GLU A 157 10.81 1.40 12.77
N LEU A 158 11.19 0.18 12.38
CA LEU A 158 11.91 -0.07 11.13
C LEU A 158 11.08 0.28 9.90
N CYS A 159 9.78 -0.05 9.93
CA CYS A 159 8.87 0.14 8.82
C CYS A 159 8.12 1.48 8.87
N ASP A 160 8.15 2.21 9.99
CA ASP A 160 7.37 3.43 10.23
C ASP A 160 5.86 3.20 9.96
N ILE A 161 5.33 2.15 10.60
CA ILE A 161 3.91 1.73 10.51
C ILE A 161 3.27 1.72 11.90
N SER A 162 1.95 1.60 11.96
CA SER A 162 1.25 1.51 13.25
C SER A 162 1.55 0.19 13.98
N THR A 163 1.48 0.21 15.31
CA THR A 163 1.60 -0.99 16.16
C THR A 163 0.63 -2.09 15.73
N THR A 164 -0.61 -1.73 15.39
CA THR A 164 -1.60 -2.70 14.88
C THR A 164 -1.13 -3.37 13.58
N SER A 165 -0.61 -2.59 12.62
CA SER A 165 -0.07 -3.15 11.37
C SER A 165 1.17 -4.01 11.60
N ALA A 166 2.02 -3.60 12.54
CA ALA A 166 3.20 -4.37 12.95
C ALA A 166 2.83 -5.70 13.60
N GLU A 167 1.80 -5.73 14.45
CA GLU A 167 1.30 -6.96 15.07
C GLU A 167 0.75 -7.96 14.03
N PHE A 168 -0.02 -7.52 13.05
CA PHE A 168 -0.44 -8.38 11.93
C PHE A 168 0.76 -8.95 11.17
N ARG A 169 1.79 -8.15 10.92
CA ARG A 169 3.01 -8.60 10.26
C ARG A 169 3.76 -9.62 11.11
N ARG A 170 3.88 -9.38 12.41
CA ARG A 170 4.50 -10.28 13.38
C ARG A 170 3.84 -11.66 13.37
N VAL A 171 2.51 -11.71 13.43
CA VAL A 171 1.77 -12.99 13.36
C VAL A 171 2.12 -13.76 12.09
N SER A 172 2.19 -13.09 10.95
CA SER A 172 2.57 -13.72 9.68
C SER A 172 4.00 -14.27 9.70
N LEU A 173 4.94 -13.52 10.28
CA LEU A 173 6.35 -13.92 10.41
C LEU A 173 6.50 -15.14 11.31
N LEU A 174 5.87 -15.13 12.49
CA LEU A 174 5.91 -16.26 13.43
C LEU A 174 5.25 -17.52 12.85
N SER A 175 4.17 -17.36 12.10
CA SER A 175 3.54 -18.48 11.39
C SER A 175 4.50 -19.13 10.40
N ALA A 176 5.26 -18.33 9.66
CA ALA A 176 6.26 -18.85 8.71
C ALA A 176 7.44 -19.53 9.41
N MET A 177 7.89 -19.03 10.56
CA MET A 177 8.91 -19.70 11.37
C MET A 177 8.48 -21.12 11.80
N ASN A 178 7.21 -21.27 12.21
CA ASN A 178 6.70 -22.54 12.70
C ASN A 178 6.41 -23.55 11.59
N ASN A 179 5.96 -23.07 10.42
CA ASN A 179 5.51 -23.92 9.32
C ASN A 179 6.53 -24.06 8.18
N GLY A 180 7.66 -23.35 8.29
CA GLY A 180 8.62 -23.19 7.20
C GLY A 180 8.14 -22.17 6.14
N VAL A 181 9.09 -21.49 5.51
CA VAL A 181 8.79 -20.66 4.33
C VAL A 181 8.67 -21.61 3.15
N SER A 182 7.53 -21.57 2.44
CA SER A 182 7.40 -22.29 1.18
C SER A 182 8.47 -21.80 0.19
N SER A 183 8.81 -22.62 -0.79
CA SER A 183 9.91 -22.38 -1.75
C SER A 183 10.02 -20.91 -2.17
N THR A 184 11.21 -20.35 -2.05
CA THR A 184 11.50 -18.95 -2.44
C THR A 184 11.36 -18.79 -3.95
N THR A 185 10.57 -17.81 -4.36
CA THR A 185 10.36 -17.48 -5.77
C THR A 185 11.53 -16.65 -6.32
N GLU A 186 11.70 -16.62 -7.65
CA GLU A 186 12.70 -15.77 -8.32
C GLU A 186 12.52 -14.29 -7.96
N LEU A 187 11.27 -13.86 -7.81
CA LEU A 187 10.93 -12.49 -7.43
C LEU A 187 11.36 -12.17 -6.00
N GLU A 188 11.19 -13.10 -5.07
CA GLU A 188 11.70 -12.98 -3.69
C GLU A 188 13.21 -12.89 -3.63
N LEU A 189 13.91 -13.74 -4.38
CA LEU A 189 15.37 -13.67 -4.48
C LEU A 189 15.84 -12.30 -5.00
N THR A 190 15.16 -11.74 -5.98
CA THR A 190 15.48 -10.41 -6.51
C THR A 190 15.30 -9.32 -5.46
N VAL A 191 14.22 -9.38 -4.65
CA VAL A 191 14.01 -8.45 -3.53
C VAL A 191 15.12 -8.60 -2.49
N LEU A 192 15.45 -9.83 -2.10
CA LEU A 192 16.52 -10.08 -1.13
C LEU A 192 17.88 -9.58 -1.61
N GLN A 193 18.23 -9.82 -2.87
CA GLN A 193 19.47 -9.29 -3.46
C GLN A 193 19.51 -7.77 -3.43
N GLN A 194 18.37 -7.11 -3.68
CA GLN A 194 18.28 -5.66 -3.64
C GLN A 194 18.41 -5.08 -2.23
N PHE A 195 17.96 -5.81 -1.21
CA PHE A 195 18.04 -5.42 0.20
C PHE A 195 19.27 -6.01 0.92
N ALA A 196 20.17 -6.73 0.23
CA ALA A 196 21.26 -7.50 0.87
C ALA A 196 22.11 -6.64 1.82
N GLU A 197 22.59 -5.49 1.37
CA GLU A 197 23.39 -4.58 2.21
C GLU A 197 22.61 -4.14 3.47
N TYR A 198 21.32 -3.86 3.33
CA TYR A 198 20.47 -3.45 4.44
C TYR A 198 20.22 -4.60 5.43
N ILE A 199 20.04 -5.83 4.93
CA ILE A 199 19.85 -7.03 5.77
C ILE A 199 21.13 -7.32 6.57
N ASP A 200 22.31 -7.12 5.97
CA ASP A 200 23.60 -7.34 6.63
C ASP A 200 23.93 -6.26 7.71
N GLU A 201 23.26 -5.09 7.64
CA GLU A 201 23.45 -3.98 8.60
C GLU A 201 22.54 -4.09 9.84
N ILE A 202 21.42 -4.84 9.80
CA ILE A 202 20.44 -4.97 10.88
C ILE A 202 20.78 -6.18 11.77
#